data_60dfd78790bb5f4ddee4d1e0c54aa080
#
_entry.id   60dfd78790bb5f4ddee4d1e0c54aa080
#
_cell.length_a   1.000
_cell.length_b   1.000
_cell.length_c   1.000
_cell.angle_alpha   90.00
_cell.angle_beta   90.00
_cell.angle_gamma   90.00
#
_symmetry.space_group_name_H-M   'P 1'
#
loop_
_entity.id
_entity.type
_entity.pdbx_description
1 polymer ?
#
loop_
_entity_poly.entity_id
_entity_poly.type
_entity_poly.pdbx_seq_one_letter_code
_entity_poly.pdbx_strand_id
1 'polypeptide(L)'
;EEIVVTGSRIATVDGFGQVAPVSVVSADDIKMTGMTRMEDLLNTLPQVETAQNSFISNGSTGTASVDLRGLGPARTLVLFNGRRLQPGGVNTQIPDINQIPAAIVERVEVLTGGASATYGADAVAGVVNFITRRVNGFEISGGYSAYQHNNGDKYIQGLMDARNFDYPTGDSGFDGEAYNLDLVMGTDFA
;
A
#
# COMPACT_ATOMS: atom_id res chain seq x y z
N GLU A 1 10.01 -17.26 13.71
CA GLU A 1 10.19 -17.73 12.31
C GLU A 1 8.94 -17.35 11.54
N GLU A 2 9.08 -16.51 10.53
CA GLU A 2 7.97 -16.04 9.72
C GLU A 2 7.61 -17.10 8.67
N ILE A 3 6.34 -17.48 8.59
CA ILE A 3 5.86 -18.48 7.63
C ILE A 3 5.29 -17.74 6.42
N VAL A 4 5.95 -17.84 5.29
CA VAL A 4 5.49 -17.26 4.01
C VAL A 4 4.56 -18.27 3.33
N VAL A 5 3.36 -17.82 2.96
CA VAL A 5 2.33 -18.67 2.34
C VAL A 5 2.05 -18.33 0.88
N THR A 6 2.56 -17.19 0.39
CA THR A 6 2.35 -16.76 -1.00
C THR A 6 3.32 -17.46 -1.94
N GLY A 7 2.83 -17.93 -3.06
CA GLY A 7 3.64 -18.62 -4.08
C GLY A 7 3.76 -20.13 -3.90
N SER A 8 3.36 -20.69 -2.78
CA SER A 8 3.37 -22.13 -2.50
C SER A 8 2.08 -22.59 -1.81
N ARG A 9 1.67 -23.82 -2.06
CA ARG A 9 0.59 -24.47 -1.29
C ARG A 9 1.08 -25.05 0.02
N ILE A 10 2.40 -25.11 0.20
CA ILE A 10 3.06 -25.60 1.39
C ILE A 10 3.69 -24.40 2.07
N ALA A 11 3.35 -24.18 3.33
CA ALA A 11 3.97 -23.13 4.14
C ALA A 11 5.49 -23.41 4.26
N THR A 12 6.29 -22.45 3.91
CA THR A 12 7.76 -22.52 3.94
C THR A 12 8.31 -21.39 4.79
N VAL A 13 9.43 -21.63 5.43
CA VAL A 13 10.21 -20.59 6.11
C VAL A 13 10.82 -19.67 5.05
N ASP A 14 10.87 -18.39 5.34
CA ASP A 14 11.42 -17.40 4.42
C ASP A 14 12.84 -17.79 3.95
N GLY A 15 13.07 -17.68 2.66
CA GLY A 15 14.35 -17.98 2.01
C GLY A 15 14.62 -19.45 1.70
N PHE A 16 13.78 -20.40 2.14
CA PHE A 16 13.97 -21.83 1.86
C PHE A 16 12.92 -22.39 0.91
N GLY A 17 13.35 -22.89 -0.25
CA GLY A 17 12.49 -23.66 -1.17
C GLY A 17 11.51 -22.85 -1.99
N GLN A 18 11.65 -21.54 -2.04
CA GLN A 18 10.81 -20.67 -2.88
C GLN A 18 11.26 -20.73 -4.32
N VAL A 19 10.32 -20.98 -5.24
CA VAL A 19 10.57 -20.99 -6.69
C VAL A 19 10.73 -19.57 -7.26
N ALA A 20 10.18 -18.57 -6.55
CA ALA A 20 10.25 -17.16 -6.93
C ALA A 20 10.50 -16.28 -5.68
N PRO A 21 11.18 -15.13 -5.83
CA PRO A 21 11.47 -14.24 -4.71
C PRO A 21 10.17 -13.66 -4.14
N VAL A 22 10.02 -13.81 -2.82
CA VAL A 22 8.96 -13.17 -2.04
C VAL A 22 9.60 -12.14 -1.13
N SER A 23 9.16 -10.91 -1.21
CA SER A 23 9.50 -9.85 -0.25
C SER A 23 8.40 -9.75 0.79
N VAL A 24 8.78 -9.65 2.05
CA VAL A 24 7.83 -9.51 3.17
C VAL A 24 8.02 -8.15 3.81
N VAL A 25 6.94 -7.44 4.03
CA VAL A 25 6.88 -6.20 4.80
C VAL A 25 6.09 -6.49 6.06
N SER A 26 6.71 -6.37 7.20
CA SER A 26 6.10 -6.70 8.50
C SER A 26 5.23 -5.56 9.05
N ALA A 27 4.39 -5.87 10.04
CA ALA A 27 3.63 -4.86 10.77
C ALA A 27 4.51 -3.82 11.47
N ASP A 28 5.69 -4.24 11.92
CA ASP A 28 6.63 -3.31 12.57
C ASP A 28 7.23 -2.33 11.54
N ASP A 29 7.57 -2.81 10.35
CA ASP A 29 8.00 -1.93 9.26
C ASP A 29 6.90 -0.92 8.90
N ILE A 30 5.64 -1.37 8.81
CA ILE A 30 4.47 -0.52 8.54
C ILE A 30 4.35 0.58 9.63
N LYS A 31 4.45 0.20 10.90
CA LYS A 31 4.38 1.15 12.02
C LYS A 31 5.55 2.12 12.04
N MET A 32 6.76 1.65 11.75
CA MET A 32 7.97 2.50 11.73
C MET A 32 7.92 3.57 10.64
N THR A 33 7.27 3.30 9.52
CA THR A 33 7.10 4.29 8.44
C THR A 33 6.08 5.39 8.81
N GLY A 34 5.23 5.16 9.81
CA GLY A 34 4.14 6.07 10.18
C GLY A 34 3.07 6.24 9.11
N MET A 35 3.09 5.42 8.07
CA MET A 35 2.14 5.46 6.97
C MET A 35 0.80 4.86 7.40
N THR A 36 -0.27 5.61 7.18
CA THR A 36 -1.63 5.20 7.55
C THR A 36 -2.37 4.52 6.41
N ARG A 37 -1.88 4.68 5.17
CA ARG A 37 -2.46 4.10 3.95
C ARG A 37 -1.56 3.02 3.36
N MET A 38 -2.17 1.92 2.94
CA MET A 38 -1.45 0.82 2.30
C MET A 38 -0.82 1.23 0.96
N GLU A 39 -1.43 2.17 0.24
CA GLU A 39 -0.88 2.68 -1.01
C GLU A 39 0.47 3.36 -0.82
N ASP A 40 0.61 4.17 0.23
CA ASP A 40 1.85 4.89 0.52
C ASP A 40 2.98 3.90 0.84
N LEU A 41 2.67 2.89 1.65
CA LEU A 41 3.62 1.83 1.98
C LEU A 41 4.08 1.06 0.74
N LEU A 42 3.14 0.61 -0.08
CA LEU A 42 3.48 -0.18 -1.27
C LEU A 42 4.30 0.62 -2.28
N ASN A 43 4.03 1.92 -2.42
CA ASN A 43 4.78 2.81 -3.31
C ASN A 43 6.23 3.05 -2.85
N THR A 44 6.62 2.67 -1.62
CA THR A 44 8.03 2.69 -1.19
C THR A 44 8.82 1.47 -1.65
N LEU A 45 8.13 0.42 -2.09
CA LEU A 45 8.79 -0.81 -2.50
C LEU A 45 9.41 -0.66 -3.90
N PRO A 46 10.67 -1.06 -4.10
CA PRO A 46 11.37 -0.84 -5.37
C PRO A 46 10.78 -1.62 -6.55
N GLN A 47 9.98 -2.66 -6.29
CA GLN A 47 9.29 -3.45 -7.31
C GLN A 47 7.91 -2.92 -7.68
N VAL A 48 7.44 -1.87 -7.01
CA VAL A 48 6.13 -1.25 -7.25
C VAL A 48 6.32 0.04 -8.05
N GLU A 49 5.63 0.15 -9.16
CA GLU A 49 5.49 1.39 -9.92
C GLU A 49 4.25 2.14 -9.42
N THR A 50 4.34 3.46 -9.35
CA THR A 50 3.22 4.29 -8.90
C THR A 50 2.04 4.17 -9.87
N ALA A 51 0.94 3.65 -9.37
CA ALA A 51 -0.32 3.52 -10.10
C ALA A 51 -1.34 4.55 -9.60
N GLN A 52 -2.63 4.25 -9.66
CA GLN A 52 -3.68 5.11 -9.10
C GLN A 52 -3.48 5.27 -7.59
N ASN A 53 -3.41 6.51 -7.12
CA ASN A 53 -3.26 6.87 -5.72
C ASN A 53 -3.89 8.23 -5.41
N SER A 54 -3.86 8.64 -4.15
CA SER A 54 -4.45 9.89 -3.66
C SER A 54 -3.77 11.17 -4.19
N PHE A 55 -2.55 11.06 -4.74
CA PHE A 55 -1.80 12.22 -5.26
C PHE A 55 -2.04 12.49 -6.75
N ILE A 56 -2.79 11.63 -7.44
CA ILE A 56 -3.15 11.83 -8.85
C ILE A 56 -4.32 12.79 -8.93
N SER A 57 -4.10 13.97 -9.54
CA SER A 57 -5.10 15.03 -9.65
C SER A 57 -6.06 14.85 -10.82
N ASN A 58 -5.64 14.19 -11.91
CA ASN A 58 -6.45 13.99 -13.11
C ASN A 58 -6.92 12.54 -13.23
N GLY A 59 -8.23 12.36 -13.37
CA GLY A 59 -8.85 11.04 -13.51
C GLY A 59 -8.82 10.21 -12.23
N SER A 60 -8.55 10.84 -11.08
CA SER A 60 -8.61 10.18 -9.79
C SER A 60 -10.05 9.76 -9.46
N THR A 61 -10.23 8.50 -9.14
CA THR A 61 -11.52 7.92 -8.73
C THR A 61 -11.64 7.77 -7.22
N GLY A 62 -10.61 8.18 -6.46
CA GLY A 62 -10.50 7.92 -5.02
C GLY A 62 -10.09 6.50 -4.68
N THR A 63 -9.77 5.67 -5.69
CA THR A 63 -9.28 4.30 -5.52
C THR A 63 -7.76 4.26 -5.60
N ALA A 64 -7.15 3.31 -4.91
CA ALA A 64 -5.72 3.04 -5.00
C ALA A 64 -5.48 1.65 -5.59
N SER A 65 -4.51 1.57 -6.49
CA SER A 65 -4.12 0.32 -7.12
C SER A 65 -2.62 0.09 -7.04
N VAL A 66 -2.20 -1.16 -7.14
CA VAL A 66 -0.79 -1.54 -7.13
C VAL A 66 -0.38 -2.06 -8.50
N ASP A 67 0.78 -1.61 -8.97
CA ASP A 67 1.39 -2.04 -10.22
C ASP A 67 2.78 -2.61 -9.95
N LEU A 68 2.94 -3.91 -10.11
CA LEU A 68 4.23 -4.55 -9.99
C LEU A 68 5.00 -4.45 -11.30
N ARG A 69 6.20 -3.90 -11.23
CA ARG A 69 7.15 -3.78 -12.34
C ARG A 69 6.65 -2.99 -13.55
N GLY A 70 5.67 -2.10 -13.37
CA GLY A 70 5.12 -1.30 -14.46
C GLY A 70 4.37 -2.10 -15.54
N LEU A 71 3.93 -3.33 -15.22
CA LEU A 71 3.20 -4.17 -16.18
C LEU A 71 1.70 -3.89 -16.22
N GLY A 72 1.25 -2.98 -15.38
CA GLY A 72 -0.12 -2.56 -15.24
C GLY A 72 -0.86 -3.25 -14.09
N PRO A 73 -1.72 -2.51 -13.36
CA PRO A 73 -2.41 -3.02 -12.18
C PRO A 73 -3.38 -4.18 -12.49
N ALA A 74 -3.87 -4.30 -13.74
CA ALA A 74 -4.69 -5.43 -14.16
C ALA A 74 -3.92 -6.76 -14.27
N ARG A 75 -2.58 -6.72 -14.21
CA ARG A 75 -1.71 -7.90 -14.22
C ARG A 75 -1.07 -8.19 -12.88
N THR A 76 -1.39 -7.39 -11.88
CA THR A 76 -0.96 -7.53 -10.48
C THR A 76 -2.11 -8.10 -9.67
N LEU A 77 -1.99 -9.33 -9.22
CA LEU A 77 -3.02 -9.95 -8.41
C LEU A 77 -2.91 -9.48 -6.97
N VAL A 78 -4.00 -8.97 -6.43
CA VAL A 78 -4.11 -8.61 -5.01
C VAL A 78 -4.95 -9.65 -4.28
N LEU A 79 -4.38 -10.14 -3.18
CA LEU A 79 -5.02 -11.11 -2.28
C LEU A 79 -5.19 -10.51 -0.88
N PHE A 80 -6.22 -10.94 -0.21
CA PHE A 80 -6.47 -10.70 1.21
C PHE A 80 -6.65 -12.05 1.90
N ASN A 81 -5.72 -12.44 2.76
CA ASN A 81 -5.62 -13.77 3.37
C ASN A 81 -5.72 -14.91 2.33
N GLY A 82 -5.02 -14.74 1.20
CA GLY A 82 -5.01 -15.71 0.11
C GLY A 82 -6.25 -15.73 -0.78
N ARG A 83 -7.25 -14.87 -0.53
CA ARG A 83 -8.45 -14.72 -1.35
C ARG A 83 -8.34 -13.49 -2.24
N ARG A 84 -8.84 -13.57 -3.47
CA ARG A 84 -8.84 -12.43 -4.40
C ARG A 84 -9.60 -11.25 -3.82
N LEU A 85 -8.99 -10.08 -3.83
CA LEU A 85 -9.68 -8.85 -3.47
C LEU A 85 -10.66 -8.47 -4.59
N GLN A 86 -11.82 -7.95 -4.19
CA GLN A 86 -12.87 -7.56 -5.15
C GLN A 86 -12.44 -6.33 -5.96
N PRO A 87 -12.94 -6.15 -7.19
CA PRO A 87 -12.72 -4.94 -7.97
C PRO A 87 -13.16 -3.68 -7.22
N GLY A 88 -12.39 -2.61 -7.36
CA GLY A 88 -12.67 -1.32 -6.72
C GLY A 88 -13.73 -0.47 -7.42
N GLY A 89 -14.25 -0.91 -8.57
CA GLY A 89 -15.26 -0.18 -9.32
C GLY A 89 -16.02 -1.05 -10.31
N VAL A 90 -17.17 -0.55 -10.77
CA VAL A 90 -18.11 -1.31 -11.63
C VAL A 90 -17.58 -1.62 -13.03
N ASN A 91 -16.65 -0.82 -13.53
CA ASN A 91 -16.08 -0.93 -14.89
C ASN A 91 -14.61 -1.35 -14.90
N THR A 92 -14.08 -1.85 -13.80
CA THR A 92 -12.69 -2.26 -13.68
C THR A 92 -12.55 -3.63 -13.03
N GLN A 93 -11.52 -4.37 -13.42
CA GLN A 93 -11.11 -5.60 -12.74
C GLN A 93 -10.02 -5.33 -11.68
N ILE A 94 -9.62 -4.06 -11.52
CA ILE A 94 -8.53 -3.67 -10.64
C ILE A 94 -9.07 -3.52 -9.22
N PRO A 95 -8.48 -4.20 -8.22
CA PRO A 95 -8.85 -4.04 -6.83
C PRO A 95 -8.46 -2.66 -6.30
N ASP A 96 -9.24 -2.17 -5.34
CA ASP A 96 -8.92 -0.98 -4.56
C ASP A 96 -8.27 -1.38 -3.24
N ILE A 97 -6.98 -1.10 -3.09
CA ILE A 97 -6.23 -1.45 -1.87
C ILE A 97 -6.60 -0.59 -0.66
N ASN A 98 -7.27 0.56 -0.86
CA ASN A 98 -7.80 1.36 0.24
C ASN A 98 -8.93 0.68 1.02
N GLN A 99 -9.47 -0.43 0.50
CA GLN A 99 -10.41 -1.28 1.25
C GLN A 99 -9.76 -2.05 2.41
N ILE A 100 -8.42 -2.07 2.46
CA ILE A 100 -7.66 -2.82 3.48
C ILE A 100 -7.13 -1.85 4.54
N PRO A 101 -7.72 -1.84 5.76
CA PRO A 101 -7.20 -1.01 6.84
C PRO A 101 -5.82 -1.47 7.30
N ALA A 102 -4.85 -0.54 7.37
CA ALA A 102 -3.50 -0.83 7.84
C ALA A 102 -3.48 -1.46 9.26
N ALA A 103 -4.39 -1.03 10.11
CA ALA A 103 -4.49 -1.47 11.51
C ALA A 103 -4.69 -2.98 11.69
N ILE A 104 -5.25 -3.68 10.69
CA ILE A 104 -5.47 -5.14 10.77
C ILE A 104 -4.42 -5.96 10.05
N VAL A 105 -3.49 -5.33 9.33
CA VAL A 105 -2.46 -6.04 8.56
C VAL A 105 -1.32 -6.45 9.48
N GLU A 106 -0.96 -7.74 9.44
CA GLU A 106 0.21 -8.31 10.09
C GLU A 106 1.45 -8.18 9.21
N ARG A 107 1.29 -8.49 7.92
CA ARG A 107 2.35 -8.39 6.92
C ARG A 107 1.79 -8.34 5.51
N VAL A 108 2.61 -7.85 4.61
CA VAL A 108 2.35 -7.88 3.17
C VAL A 108 3.41 -8.74 2.50
N GLU A 109 2.97 -9.77 1.78
CA GLU A 109 3.84 -10.65 1.01
C GLU A 109 3.76 -10.26 -0.47
N VAL A 110 4.91 -9.91 -1.08
CA VAL A 110 5.00 -9.50 -2.48
C VAL A 110 5.82 -10.53 -3.24
N LEU A 111 5.13 -11.31 -4.06
CA LEU A 111 5.73 -12.30 -4.95
C LEU A 111 5.98 -11.65 -6.32
N THR A 112 7.25 -11.46 -6.66
CA THR A 112 7.66 -10.92 -7.95
C THR A 112 8.14 -12.05 -8.84
N GLY A 113 7.34 -12.48 -9.79
CA GLY A 113 7.70 -13.55 -10.71
C GLY A 113 6.47 -14.19 -11.34
N GLY A 114 6.67 -15.10 -12.25
CA GLY A 114 5.61 -15.76 -12.99
C GLY A 114 4.69 -16.58 -12.09
N ALA A 115 3.79 -15.93 -11.39
CA ALA A 115 2.81 -16.55 -10.50
C ALA A 115 1.56 -17.05 -11.26
N SER A 116 1.48 -16.80 -12.55
CA SER A 116 0.33 -17.14 -13.40
C SER A 116 0.00 -18.63 -13.40
N ALA A 117 1.01 -19.49 -13.30
CA ALA A 117 0.81 -20.93 -13.24
C ALA A 117 0.02 -21.38 -11.99
N THR A 118 0.18 -20.63 -10.88
CA THR A 118 -0.48 -20.95 -9.61
C THR A 118 -1.78 -20.16 -9.42
N TYR A 119 -1.78 -18.90 -9.85
CA TYR A 119 -2.84 -17.94 -9.53
C TYR A 119 -3.68 -17.50 -10.72
N GLY A 120 -3.27 -17.83 -11.95
CA GLY A 120 -3.99 -17.48 -13.19
C GLY A 120 -3.46 -16.23 -13.88
N ALA A 121 -4.16 -15.82 -14.95
CA ALA A 121 -3.72 -14.79 -15.89
C ALA A 121 -3.50 -13.40 -15.28
N ASP A 122 -4.14 -13.09 -14.16
CA ASP A 122 -4.04 -11.78 -13.49
C ASP A 122 -2.73 -11.63 -12.72
N ALA A 123 -2.00 -12.73 -12.49
CA ALA A 123 -0.76 -12.74 -11.73
C ALA A 123 0.50 -12.78 -12.61
N VAL A 124 0.46 -12.14 -13.79
CA VAL A 124 1.60 -12.07 -14.71
C VAL A 124 2.72 -11.19 -14.14
N ALA A 125 2.36 -10.06 -13.56
CA ALA A 125 3.31 -9.17 -12.90
C ALA A 125 3.76 -9.69 -11.54
N GLY A 126 2.88 -10.39 -10.85
CA GLY A 126 3.12 -10.95 -9.53
C GLY A 126 1.87 -10.94 -8.67
N VAL A 127 2.08 -11.16 -7.38
CA VAL A 127 1.01 -11.23 -6.37
C VAL A 127 1.37 -10.36 -5.18
N VAL A 128 0.43 -9.59 -4.68
CA VAL A 128 0.51 -8.88 -3.40
C VAL A 128 -0.54 -9.48 -2.48
N ASN A 129 -0.12 -10.10 -1.39
CA ASN A 129 -1.00 -10.76 -0.44
C ASN A 129 -0.93 -10.08 0.92
N PHE A 130 -2.05 -9.54 1.36
CA PHE A 130 -2.20 -8.93 2.67
C PHE A 130 -2.65 -9.99 3.67
N ILE A 131 -1.85 -10.20 4.70
CA ILE A 131 -2.13 -11.14 5.78
C ILE A 131 -2.56 -10.35 7.00
N THR A 132 -3.70 -10.73 7.59
CA THR A 132 -4.22 -10.06 8.77
C THR A 132 -3.65 -10.64 10.05
N ARG A 133 -3.42 -9.78 11.02
CA ARG A 133 -3.04 -10.16 12.38
C ARG A 133 -4.22 -10.78 13.12
N ARG A 134 -3.92 -11.63 14.08
CA ARG A 134 -4.91 -12.10 15.04
C ARG A 134 -5.06 -11.08 16.15
N VAL A 135 -6.29 -10.69 16.41
CA VAL A 135 -6.63 -9.77 17.50
C VAL A 135 -7.52 -10.51 18.48
N ASN A 136 -7.15 -10.48 19.74
CA ASN A 136 -7.99 -11.00 20.84
C ASN A 136 -8.21 -9.88 21.83
N GLY A 137 -9.46 -9.41 21.94
CA GLY A 137 -9.84 -8.26 22.76
C GLY A 137 -10.15 -7.02 21.92
N PHE A 138 -9.84 -5.88 22.49
CA PHE A 138 -10.18 -4.57 21.96
C PHE A 138 -8.94 -3.67 21.95
N GLU A 139 -8.67 -3.05 20.82
CA GLU A 139 -7.57 -2.12 20.62
C GLU A 139 -8.08 -0.81 20.05
N ILE A 140 -7.61 0.30 20.62
CA ILE A 140 -7.78 1.65 20.06
C ILE A 140 -6.40 2.19 19.75
N SER A 141 -6.22 2.71 18.55
CA SER A 141 -5.03 3.48 18.17
C SER A 141 -5.43 4.77 17.46
N GLY A 142 -4.66 5.83 17.68
CA GLY A 142 -4.86 7.10 17.03
C GLY A 142 -3.52 7.69 16.61
N GLY A 143 -3.52 8.37 15.47
CA GLY A 143 -2.34 9.04 14.96
C GLY A 143 -2.66 10.43 14.46
N TYR A 144 -1.62 11.27 14.50
CA TYR A 144 -1.59 12.59 13.89
C TYR A 144 -0.32 12.70 13.08
N SER A 145 -0.42 13.17 11.86
CA SER A 145 0.72 13.46 11.02
C SER A 145 0.56 14.79 10.31
N ALA A 146 1.67 15.46 10.04
CA ALA A 146 1.71 16.67 9.23
C ALA A 146 3.05 16.70 8.46
N TYR A 147 3.07 17.35 7.32
CA TYR A 147 4.30 17.57 6.57
C TYR A 147 4.90 18.90 6.97
N GLN A 148 6.21 18.91 7.18
CA GLN A 148 6.99 20.14 7.34
C GLN A 148 7.80 20.38 6.07
N HIS A 149 7.69 21.55 5.51
CA HIS A 149 8.42 21.94 4.32
C HIS A 149 8.88 23.39 4.39
N ASN A 150 9.83 23.75 3.54
CA ASN A 150 10.32 25.11 3.39
C ASN A 150 10.06 25.57 1.96
N ASN A 151 9.29 26.68 1.82
CA ASN A 151 8.94 27.30 0.55
C ASN A 151 9.95 28.37 0.12
N GLY A 152 11.23 28.12 0.30
CA GLY A 152 12.32 29.08 0.06
C GLY A 152 12.83 29.16 -1.38
N ASP A 153 12.26 28.42 -2.34
CA ASP A 153 12.72 28.42 -3.73
C ASP A 153 12.34 29.71 -4.46
N LYS A 154 13.28 30.65 -4.51
CA LYS A 154 13.10 31.96 -5.13
C LYS A 154 12.89 31.90 -6.64
N TYR A 155 13.42 30.88 -7.32
CA TYR A 155 13.23 30.72 -8.75
C TYR A 155 11.79 30.32 -9.07
N ILE A 156 11.27 29.35 -8.38
CA ILE A 156 9.85 28.91 -8.53
C ILE A 156 8.91 30.03 -8.13
N GLN A 157 9.16 30.73 -7.01
CA GLN A 157 8.38 31.88 -6.59
C GLN A 157 8.32 32.97 -7.68
N GLY A 158 9.44 33.30 -8.28
CA GLY A 158 9.49 34.27 -9.36
C GLY A 158 8.72 33.86 -10.62
N LEU A 159 8.68 32.58 -10.95
CA LEU A 159 7.84 32.06 -12.03
C LEU A 159 6.34 32.12 -11.71
N MET A 160 5.96 31.92 -10.49
CA MET A 160 4.58 32.01 -10.03
C MET A 160 4.09 33.48 -10.00
N ASP A 161 4.92 34.39 -9.50
CA ASP A 161 4.68 35.83 -9.52
C ASP A 161 4.46 36.34 -10.96
N ALA A 162 5.30 35.93 -11.91
CA ALA A 162 5.19 36.31 -13.32
C ALA A 162 3.88 35.83 -13.97
N ARG A 163 3.20 34.84 -13.36
CA ARG A 163 1.92 34.30 -13.85
C ARG A 163 0.73 34.63 -12.97
N ASN A 164 0.92 35.48 -11.96
CA ASN A 164 -0.08 35.84 -10.94
C ASN A 164 -0.73 34.64 -10.26
N PHE A 165 0.09 33.61 -9.89
CA PHE A 165 -0.37 32.50 -9.07
C PHE A 165 -0.11 32.82 -7.60
N ASP A 166 -1.11 32.55 -6.78
CA ASP A 166 -0.94 32.56 -5.34
C ASP A 166 -0.14 31.34 -4.89
N TYR A 167 0.81 31.53 -3.99
CA TYR A 167 1.59 30.47 -3.38
C TYR A 167 1.91 30.83 -1.91
N PRO A 168 2.05 29.84 -1.03
CA PRO A 168 2.42 30.09 0.36
C PRO A 168 3.85 30.66 0.42
N THR A 169 3.97 31.81 1.06
CA THR A 169 5.24 32.49 1.33
C THR A 169 5.60 32.29 2.79
N GLY A 170 6.60 31.50 3.06
CA GLY A 170 7.07 31.29 4.43
C GLY A 170 8.31 30.41 4.46
N ASP A 171 9.19 30.66 5.42
CA ASP A 171 10.44 29.90 5.52
C ASP A 171 10.23 28.47 6.05
N SER A 172 9.13 28.24 6.74
CA SER A 172 8.73 26.90 7.21
C SER A 172 7.22 26.85 7.44
N GLY A 173 6.57 25.88 6.85
CA GLY A 173 5.15 25.63 6.99
C GLY A 173 4.88 24.19 7.40
N PHE A 174 3.79 23.99 8.13
CA PHE A 174 3.19 22.69 8.34
C PHE A 174 1.91 22.64 7.55
N ASP A 175 1.74 21.60 6.75
CA ASP A 175 0.48 21.34 6.01
C ASP A 175 0.23 19.85 5.86
N GLY A 176 -0.84 19.50 5.15
CA GLY A 176 -1.20 18.11 4.92
C GLY A 176 -1.49 17.34 6.21
N GLU A 177 -2.10 18.01 7.19
CA GLU A 177 -2.48 17.38 8.44
C GLU A 177 -3.40 16.19 8.18
N ALA A 178 -3.08 15.06 8.80
CA ALA A 178 -3.91 13.87 8.77
C ALA A 178 -4.12 13.32 10.18
N TYR A 179 -5.34 12.90 10.43
CA TYR A 179 -5.77 12.28 11.68
C TYR A 179 -6.28 10.89 11.34
N ASN A 180 -5.85 9.88 12.09
CA ASN A 180 -6.44 8.55 12.03
C ASN A 180 -6.88 8.09 13.42
N LEU A 181 -7.98 7.36 13.45
CA LEU A 181 -8.47 6.67 14.64
C LEU A 181 -8.88 5.27 14.22
N ASP A 182 -8.20 4.28 14.75
CA ASP A 182 -8.48 2.88 14.47
C ASP A 182 -9.07 2.20 15.69
N LEU A 183 -10.10 1.43 15.46
CA LEU A 183 -10.81 0.63 16.44
C LEU A 183 -10.83 -0.80 15.95
N VAL A 184 -10.11 -1.67 16.61
CA VAL A 184 -10.00 -3.08 16.22
C VAL A 184 -10.51 -3.95 17.35
N MET A 185 -11.42 -4.87 17.05
CA MET A 185 -11.98 -5.82 17.99
C MET A 185 -11.94 -7.21 17.38
N GLY A 186 -11.50 -8.18 18.16
CA GLY A 186 -11.43 -9.56 17.75
C GLY A 186 -11.59 -10.53 18.92
N THR A 187 -11.93 -11.76 18.60
CA THR A 187 -11.97 -12.86 19.55
C THR A 187 -11.59 -14.15 18.85
N ASP A 188 -10.82 -14.97 19.55
CA ASP A 188 -10.55 -16.33 19.11
C ASP A 188 -11.69 -17.23 19.57
N PHE A 189 -12.34 -17.89 18.61
CA PHE A 189 -13.25 -19.00 18.90
C PHE A 189 -12.42 -20.27 18.90
N ALA A 190 -12.28 -20.86 20.08
CA ALA A 190 -11.59 -22.16 20.27
C ALA A 190 -12.46 -23.32 19.75
#